data_057d0fba6e1847646c926fb2e92deb28
#
_entry.id   057d0fba6e1847646c926fb2e92deb28
#
_cell.length_a   1.000
_cell.length_b   1.000
_cell.length_c   1.000
_cell.angle_alpha   90.00
_cell.angle_beta   90.00
_cell.angle_gamma   90.00
#
_symmetry.space_group_name_H-M   'P 1'
#
loop_
_entity.id
_entity.type
_entity.pdbx_description
1 polymer ?
#
loop_
_entity_poly.entity_id
_entity_poly.type
_entity_poly.pdbx_seq_one_letter_code
_entity_poly.pdbx_strand_id
1 'polypeptide(L)'
;KVFTAAFDETVGAEELCDEEELDRLRAFLDKQLANLQGIVGRLANRLQRRLMAQQNRSWDFDLEEGVLDTARLVRVVIDPMQPLSFKWERDTRFRDTVVTLLIDNSGSMRGRPITVAATCADILARTLERCGVSVEILGFTTRAWKGGQSREKWLKDGKPASPGRLNDLRHIVYKSADAPWRRARRN
;
A
#
# COMPACT_ATOMS: atom_id res chain seq x y z
N LYS A 1 12.12 7.93 20.20
CA LYS A 1 12.05 9.33 20.65
C LYS A 1 12.63 10.24 19.57
N VAL A 2 12.03 11.41 19.35
CA VAL A 2 12.43 12.43 18.39
C VAL A 2 12.63 13.73 19.17
N PHE A 3 13.71 14.47 18.89
CA PHE A 3 13.96 15.77 19.53
C PHE A 3 12.97 16.81 19.03
N THR A 4 12.86 16.94 17.70
CA THR A 4 11.88 17.81 17.04
C THR A 4 11.54 17.24 15.66
N ALA A 5 10.32 17.46 15.21
CA ALA A 5 9.86 17.19 13.86
C ALA A 5 9.62 18.47 13.05
N ALA A 6 9.97 19.65 13.61
CA ALA A 6 9.67 20.94 13.00
C ALA A 6 10.42 21.17 11.67
N PHE A 7 11.50 20.43 11.42
CA PHE A 7 12.31 20.53 10.21
C PHE A 7 12.17 19.32 9.28
N ASP A 8 11.25 18.42 9.60
CA ASP A 8 10.87 17.32 8.72
C ASP A 8 9.99 17.88 7.60
N GLU A 9 10.14 17.35 6.39
CA GLU A 9 9.34 17.75 5.24
C GLU A 9 8.70 16.55 4.57
N THR A 10 7.56 16.76 3.92
CA THR A 10 6.89 15.77 3.08
C THR A 10 6.75 16.35 1.69
N VAL A 11 7.22 15.61 0.68
CA VAL A 11 7.23 16.03 -0.72
C VAL A 11 6.65 14.95 -1.61
N GLY A 12 6.00 15.33 -2.70
CA GLY A 12 5.62 14.42 -3.77
C GLY A 12 6.86 13.99 -4.57
N ALA A 13 6.90 12.75 -5.04
CA ALA A 13 8.02 12.30 -5.84
C ALA A 13 8.16 13.10 -7.15
N GLU A 14 7.04 13.54 -7.71
CA GLU A 14 6.96 14.39 -8.89
C GLU A 14 7.59 15.79 -8.73
N GLU A 15 7.74 16.27 -7.49
CA GLU A 15 8.39 17.55 -7.18
C GLU A 15 9.92 17.46 -7.14
N LEU A 16 10.46 16.25 -7.09
CA LEU A 16 11.89 16.01 -6.91
C LEU A 16 12.67 15.88 -8.22
N CYS A 17 11.98 15.71 -9.34
CA CYS A 17 12.60 15.40 -10.62
C CYS A 17 11.77 15.97 -11.78
N ASP A 18 12.44 16.36 -12.85
CA ASP A 18 11.79 16.83 -14.06
C ASP A 18 11.01 15.68 -14.76
N GLU A 19 9.93 16.03 -15.45
CA GLU A 19 9.05 15.06 -16.11
C GLU A 19 9.78 14.19 -17.13
N GLU A 20 10.69 14.77 -17.89
CA GLU A 20 11.50 14.04 -18.89
C GLU A 20 12.42 13.01 -18.23
N GLU A 21 13.02 13.35 -17.09
CA GLU A 21 13.87 12.43 -16.34
C GLU A 21 13.08 11.32 -15.70
N LEU A 22 11.89 11.60 -15.17
CA LEU A 22 10.96 10.59 -14.65
C LEU A 22 10.58 9.57 -15.73
N ASP A 23 10.25 10.02 -16.93
CA ASP A 23 9.91 9.14 -18.05
C ASP A 23 11.10 8.27 -18.49
N ARG A 24 12.31 8.84 -18.49
CA ARG A 24 13.54 8.10 -18.79
C ARG A 24 13.83 7.03 -17.74
N LEU A 25 13.76 7.37 -16.47
CA LEU A 25 13.94 6.42 -15.37
C LEU A 25 12.88 5.33 -15.39
N ARG A 26 11.62 5.69 -15.69
CA ARG A 26 10.54 4.73 -15.84
C ARG A 26 10.79 3.76 -16.99
N ALA A 27 11.20 4.24 -18.15
CA ALA A 27 11.54 3.39 -19.30
C ALA A 27 12.67 2.40 -18.96
N PHE A 28 13.67 2.85 -18.20
CA PHE A 28 14.74 1.99 -17.72
C PHE A 28 14.24 0.88 -16.80
N LEU A 29 13.39 1.22 -15.83
CA LEU A 29 12.79 0.26 -14.91
C LEU A 29 11.87 -0.73 -15.65
N ASP A 30 11.05 -0.27 -16.58
CA ASP A 30 10.17 -1.12 -17.40
C ASP A 30 10.97 -2.13 -18.23
N LYS A 31 12.12 -1.73 -18.75
CA LYS A 31 13.02 -2.65 -19.48
C LYS A 31 13.56 -3.76 -18.57
N GLN A 32 13.89 -3.43 -17.31
CA GLN A 32 14.30 -4.45 -16.34
C GLN A 32 13.14 -5.36 -15.93
N LEU A 33 11.94 -4.82 -15.82
CA LEU A 33 10.74 -5.55 -15.43
C LEU A 33 10.16 -6.43 -16.54
N ALA A 34 10.52 -6.21 -17.81
CA ALA A 34 9.98 -6.94 -18.95
C ALA A 34 10.09 -8.47 -18.79
N ASN A 35 11.23 -8.94 -18.29
CA ASN A 35 11.48 -10.36 -18.06
C ASN A 35 10.74 -10.94 -16.85
N LEU A 36 10.19 -10.09 -15.97
CA LEU A 36 9.53 -10.49 -14.72
C LEU A 36 8.01 -10.48 -14.79
N GLN A 37 7.42 -10.05 -15.92
CA GLN A 37 5.95 -9.94 -16.06
C GLN A 37 5.22 -11.27 -15.82
N GLY A 38 5.78 -12.39 -16.30
CA GLY A 38 5.21 -13.72 -16.07
C GLY A 38 5.23 -14.13 -14.57
N ILE A 39 6.21 -13.66 -13.82
CA ILE A 39 6.32 -13.91 -12.37
C ILE A 39 5.25 -13.12 -11.63
N VAL A 40 5.04 -11.84 -12.00
CA VAL A 40 4.00 -10.97 -11.43
C VAL A 40 2.61 -11.61 -11.58
N GLY A 41 2.28 -12.13 -12.78
CA GLY A 41 1.00 -12.79 -13.02
C GLY A 41 0.79 -14.02 -12.12
N ARG A 42 1.81 -14.87 -11.98
CA ARG A 42 1.74 -16.06 -11.12
C ARG A 42 1.61 -15.71 -9.64
N LEU A 43 2.35 -14.72 -9.16
CA LEU A 43 2.27 -14.22 -7.78
C LEU A 43 0.90 -13.62 -7.50
N ALA A 44 0.37 -12.78 -8.40
CA ALA A 44 -0.95 -12.20 -8.26
C ALA A 44 -2.04 -13.27 -8.14
N ASN A 45 -2.04 -14.26 -9.04
CA ASN A 45 -3.02 -15.34 -9.01
C ASN A 45 -2.92 -16.21 -7.73
N ARG A 46 -1.71 -16.43 -7.23
CA ARG A 46 -1.50 -17.18 -5.97
C ARG A 46 -1.95 -16.39 -4.76
N LEU A 47 -1.63 -15.10 -4.71
CA LEU A 47 -2.03 -14.20 -3.64
C LEU A 47 -3.55 -14.03 -3.61
N GLN A 48 -4.16 -13.75 -4.77
CA GLN A 48 -5.60 -13.61 -4.91
C GLN A 48 -6.35 -14.84 -4.39
N ARG A 49 -5.91 -16.06 -4.77
CA ARG A 49 -6.51 -17.29 -4.26
C ARG A 49 -6.40 -17.42 -2.76
N ARG A 50 -5.27 -17.05 -2.15
CA ARG A 50 -5.10 -17.07 -0.69
C ARG A 50 -5.98 -16.05 0.01
N LEU A 51 -6.07 -14.83 -0.52
CA LEU A 51 -6.92 -13.78 0.03
C LEU A 51 -8.40 -14.18 -0.06
N MET A 52 -8.84 -14.69 -1.21
CA MET A 52 -10.22 -15.17 -1.37
C MET A 52 -10.55 -16.35 -0.44
N ALA A 53 -9.59 -17.25 -0.20
CA ALA A 53 -9.79 -18.38 0.72
C ALA A 53 -9.92 -17.95 2.19
N GLN A 54 -9.44 -16.77 2.54
CA GLN A 54 -9.54 -16.19 3.89
C GLN A 54 -10.75 -15.26 4.06
N GLN A 55 -11.51 -15.00 2.99
CA GLN A 55 -12.73 -14.20 3.09
C GLN A 55 -13.78 -14.93 3.92
N ASN A 56 -14.23 -14.29 4.97
CA ASN A 56 -15.39 -14.75 5.72
C ASN A 56 -16.63 -14.53 4.86
N ARG A 57 -17.18 -15.62 4.30
CA ARG A 57 -18.43 -15.58 3.58
C ARG A 57 -19.54 -15.35 4.60
N SER A 58 -20.30 -14.27 4.44
CA SER A 58 -21.51 -14.01 5.20
C SER A 58 -22.72 -14.35 4.34
N TRP A 59 -23.81 -14.73 5.03
CA TRP A 59 -25.08 -15.00 4.39
C TRP A 59 -26.08 -13.96 4.84
N ASP A 60 -26.79 -13.38 3.89
CA ASP A 60 -28.01 -12.62 4.16
C ASP A 60 -29.16 -13.62 4.15
N PHE A 61 -29.95 -13.63 5.21
CA PHE A 61 -31.03 -14.55 5.44
C PHE A 61 -32.38 -13.84 5.31
N ASP A 62 -33.45 -14.61 5.35
CA ASP A 62 -34.83 -14.09 5.34
C ASP A 62 -35.13 -13.29 4.07
N LEU A 63 -34.77 -13.87 2.91
CA LEU A 63 -34.99 -13.29 1.59
C LEU A 63 -36.14 -14.03 0.88
N GLU A 64 -36.76 -13.35 -0.08
CA GLU A 64 -37.80 -13.90 -0.94
C GLU A 64 -37.24 -14.73 -2.10
N GLU A 65 -35.97 -14.44 -2.48
CA GLU A 65 -35.31 -15.11 -3.59
C GLU A 65 -33.88 -15.49 -3.20
N GLY A 66 -33.31 -16.53 -3.83
CA GLY A 66 -31.92 -16.95 -3.63
C GLY A 66 -31.77 -18.45 -3.46
N VAL A 67 -30.80 -18.86 -2.65
CA VAL A 67 -30.56 -20.27 -2.29
C VAL A 67 -31.48 -20.65 -1.13
N LEU A 68 -32.19 -21.78 -1.24
CA LEU A 68 -33.08 -22.24 -0.22
C LEU A 68 -32.34 -22.54 1.09
N ASP A 69 -32.80 -21.94 2.20
CA ASP A 69 -32.28 -22.22 3.54
C ASP A 69 -33.10 -23.33 4.19
N THR A 70 -32.60 -24.56 4.10
CA THR A 70 -33.32 -25.75 4.62
C THR A 70 -33.57 -25.69 6.12
N ALA A 71 -32.73 -24.99 6.88
CA ALA A 71 -32.93 -24.83 8.33
C ALA A 71 -34.16 -23.97 8.68
N ARG A 72 -34.63 -23.14 7.73
CA ARG A 72 -35.75 -22.20 7.92
C ARG A 72 -37.06 -22.62 7.25
N LEU A 73 -37.07 -23.77 6.57
CA LEU A 73 -38.27 -24.30 5.91
C LEU A 73 -39.47 -24.54 6.85
N VAL A 74 -39.18 -24.82 8.10
CA VAL A 74 -40.23 -24.99 9.12
C VAL A 74 -41.11 -23.73 9.24
N ARG A 75 -40.55 -22.52 9.02
CA ARG A 75 -41.31 -21.27 9.05
C ARG A 75 -42.39 -21.20 7.98
N VAL A 76 -42.10 -21.69 6.77
CA VAL A 76 -43.04 -21.70 5.64
C VAL A 76 -44.23 -22.58 5.97
N VAL A 77 -44.05 -23.65 6.77
CA VAL A 77 -45.15 -24.54 7.20
C VAL A 77 -45.99 -23.89 8.31
N ILE A 78 -45.33 -23.12 9.19
CA ILE A 78 -46.00 -22.46 10.32
C ILE A 78 -46.76 -21.21 9.85
N ASP A 79 -46.12 -20.39 9.00
CA ASP A 79 -46.66 -19.14 8.46
C ASP A 79 -46.45 -19.06 6.94
N PRO A 80 -47.38 -19.62 6.15
CA PRO A 80 -47.27 -19.60 4.67
C PRO A 80 -47.34 -18.20 4.05
N MET A 81 -47.77 -17.19 4.83
CA MET A 81 -47.90 -15.81 4.35
C MET A 81 -46.56 -15.05 4.38
N GLN A 82 -45.56 -15.58 5.06
CA GLN A 82 -44.19 -15.03 5.09
C GLN A 82 -43.17 -16.07 4.62
N PRO A 83 -43.05 -16.33 3.31
CA PRO A 83 -42.15 -17.36 2.77
C PRO A 83 -40.68 -16.94 2.72
N LEU A 84 -40.17 -16.23 3.75
CA LEU A 84 -38.81 -15.75 3.85
C LEU A 84 -37.86 -16.91 4.24
N SER A 85 -37.61 -17.81 3.31
CA SER A 85 -36.79 -19.01 3.52
C SER A 85 -35.59 -19.13 2.60
N PHE A 86 -35.25 -18.05 1.92
CA PHE A 86 -34.08 -18.01 1.07
C PHE A 86 -32.94 -17.26 1.75
N LYS A 87 -31.72 -17.58 1.31
CA LYS A 87 -30.50 -16.91 1.71
C LYS A 87 -29.64 -16.59 0.49
N TRP A 88 -28.88 -15.51 0.58
CA TRP A 88 -27.95 -15.07 -0.46
C TRP A 88 -26.56 -14.96 0.11
N GLU A 89 -25.54 -15.44 -0.64
CA GLU A 89 -24.15 -15.28 -0.26
C GLU A 89 -23.71 -13.82 -0.48
N ARG A 90 -23.28 -13.17 0.60
CA ARG A 90 -22.80 -11.80 0.56
C ARG A 90 -21.31 -11.80 0.24
N ASP A 91 -20.95 -11.29 -0.91
CA ASP A 91 -19.54 -11.04 -1.24
C ASP A 91 -18.97 -9.93 -0.36
N THR A 92 -18.15 -10.29 0.60
CA THR A 92 -17.39 -9.30 1.37
C THR A 92 -16.31 -8.71 0.48
N ARG A 93 -16.47 -7.47 0.04
CA ARG A 93 -15.45 -6.77 -0.74
C ARG A 93 -14.23 -6.52 0.14
N PHE A 94 -13.11 -7.13 -0.21
CA PHE A 94 -11.83 -7.06 0.51
C PHE A 94 -11.13 -5.69 0.33
N ARG A 95 -11.86 -4.57 0.50
CA ARG A 95 -11.35 -3.23 0.23
C ARG A 95 -10.80 -2.49 1.45
N ASP A 96 -10.84 -3.09 2.63
CA ASP A 96 -10.51 -2.42 3.89
C ASP A 96 -9.02 -2.53 4.28
N THR A 97 -8.20 -3.16 3.44
CA THR A 97 -6.78 -3.33 3.72
C THR A 97 -5.95 -2.40 2.86
N VAL A 98 -5.10 -1.62 3.51
CA VAL A 98 -4.07 -0.81 2.87
C VAL A 98 -2.71 -1.41 3.19
N VAL A 99 -1.89 -1.63 2.17
CA VAL A 99 -0.50 -2.08 2.33
C VAL A 99 0.43 -0.92 2.05
N THR A 100 1.20 -0.53 3.06
CA THR A 100 2.23 0.50 2.95
C THR A 100 3.56 -0.14 2.59
N LEU A 101 4.15 0.26 1.47
CA LEU A 101 5.51 -0.07 1.09
C LEU A 101 6.42 1.11 1.45
N LEU A 102 7.28 0.92 2.44
CA LEU A 102 8.20 1.94 2.91
C LEU A 102 9.60 1.67 2.34
N ILE A 103 10.10 2.62 1.54
CA ILE A 103 11.40 2.51 0.85
C ILE A 103 12.41 3.41 1.56
N ASP A 104 13.55 2.85 1.90
CA ASP A 104 14.71 3.61 2.36
C ASP A 104 15.43 4.25 1.16
N ASN A 105 15.42 5.58 1.09
CA ASN A 105 16.08 6.38 0.08
C ASN A 105 17.37 7.02 0.62
N SER A 106 17.93 6.49 1.69
CA SER A 106 19.19 7.00 2.24
C SER A 106 20.36 6.85 1.27
N GLY A 107 21.40 7.64 1.47
CA GLY A 107 22.59 7.63 0.59
C GLY A 107 23.29 6.27 0.47
N SER A 108 23.16 5.41 1.48
CA SER A 108 23.69 4.03 1.47
C SER A 108 22.98 3.11 0.46
N MET A 109 21.73 3.43 0.11
CA MET A 109 20.94 2.67 -0.86
C MET A 109 21.28 3.02 -2.32
N ARG A 110 22.16 4.00 -2.54
CA ARG A 110 22.51 4.47 -3.89
C ARG A 110 23.06 3.35 -4.77
N GLY A 111 22.63 3.30 -6.02
CA GLY A 111 23.05 2.30 -7.00
C GLY A 111 22.16 1.05 -7.01
N ARG A 112 22.76 -0.13 -6.97
CA ARG A 112 22.04 -1.40 -7.10
C ARG A 112 20.95 -1.64 -6.04
N PRO A 113 21.16 -1.33 -4.74
CA PRO A 113 20.13 -1.59 -3.73
C PRO A 113 18.82 -0.86 -3.99
N ILE A 114 18.85 0.43 -4.32
CA ILE A 114 17.63 1.20 -4.60
C ILE A 114 16.92 0.72 -5.85
N THR A 115 17.66 0.30 -6.89
CA THR A 115 17.08 -0.25 -8.11
C THR A 115 16.33 -1.55 -7.83
N VAL A 116 16.89 -2.42 -6.99
CA VAL A 116 16.22 -3.67 -6.56
C VAL A 116 14.97 -3.34 -5.73
N ALA A 117 15.06 -2.39 -4.80
CA ALA A 117 13.92 -1.96 -3.98
C ALA A 117 12.79 -1.41 -4.85
N ALA A 118 13.09 -0.54 -5.83
CA ALA A 118 12.12 0.00 -6.77
C ALA A 118 11.47 -1.10 -7.62
N THR A 119 12.25 -2.05 -8.12
CA THR A 119 11.75 -3.21 -8.87
C THR A 119 10.79 -4.06 -8.02
N CYS A 120 11.17 -4.35 -6.78
CA CYS A 120 10.32 -5.10 -5.85
C CYS A 120 9.03 -4.35 -5.51
N ALA A 121 9.12 -3.04 -5.28
CA ALA A 121 7.96 -2.21 -4.98
C ALA A 121 6.97 -2.18 -6.17
N ASP A 122 7.47 -2.02 -7.40
CA ASP A 122 6.65 -2.06 -8.62
C ASP A 122 5.93 -3.42 -8.78
N ILE A 123 6.65 -4.53 -8.59
CA ILE A 123 6.07 -5.88 -8.66
C ILE A 123 4.99 -6.07 -7.61
N LEU A 124 5.27 -5.69 -6.36
CA LEU A 124 4.34 -5.84 -5.25
C LEU A 124 3.10 -4.97 -5.43
N ALA A 125 3.28 -3.69 -5.81
CA ALA A 125 2.18 -2.78 -6.02
C ALA A 125 1.23 -3.27 -7.12
N ARG A 126 1.76 -3.69 -8.26
CA ARG A 126 0.95 -4.28 -9.35
C ARG A 126 0.23 -5.56 -8.91
N THR A 127 0.90 -6.39 -8.13
CA THR A 127 0.34 -7.65 -7.65
C THR A 127 -0.83 -7.40 -6.70
N LEU A 128 -0.64 -6.50 -5.74
CA LEU A 128 -1.64 -6.17 -4.72
C LEU A 128 -2.85 -5.45 -5.32
N GLU A 129 -2.64 -4.48 -6.20
CA GLU A 129 -3.77 -3.81 -6.89
C GLU A 129 -4.61 -4.78 -7.74
N ARG A 130 -3.97 -5.74 -8.43
CA ARG A 130 -4.71 -6.80 -9.15
C ARG A 130 -5.56 -7.65 -8.21
N CYS A 131 -5.16 -7.78 -6.95
CA CYS A 131 -5.93 -8.47 -5.91
C CYS A 131 -7.00 -7.58 -5.26
N GLY A 132 -7.13 -6.31 -5.67
CA GLY A 132 -8.10 -5.37 -5.09
C GLY A 132 -7.67 -4.79 -3.74
N VAL A 133 -6.40 -4.91 -3.37
CA VAL A 133 -5.82 -4.34 -2.14
C VAL A 133 -5.28 -2.95 -2.44
N SER A 134 -5.62 -1.96 -1.61
CA SER A 134 -5.06 -0.62 -1.71
C SER A 134 -3.59 -0.60 -1.32
N VAL A 135 -2.77 0.08 -2.11
CA VAL A 135 -1.31 0.14 -1.89
C VAL A 135 -0.86 1.59 -1.84
N GLU A 136 -0.09 1.93 -0.84
CA GLU A 136 0.67 3.17 -0.81
C GLU A 136 2.17 2.89 -0.84
N ILE A 137 2.93 3.79 -1.45
CA ILE A 137 4.39 3.70 -1.54
C ILE A 137 4.96 5.00 -1.02
N LEU A 138 5.70 4.86 0.07
CA LEU A 138 6.34 5.97 0.76
C LEU A 138 7.84 5.76 0.80
N GLY A 139 8.58 6.84 0.74
CA GLY A 139 10.03 6.83 0.92
C GLY A 139 10.45 7.71 2.07
N PHE A 140 11.62 7.46 2.61
CA PHE A 140 12.23 8.34 3.58
C PHE A 140 13.74 8.45 3.34
N THR A 141 14.25 9.65 3.63
CA THR A 141 15.68 9.92 3.61
C THR A 141 16.05 11.00 4.62
N THR A 142 17.31 11.17 4.89
CA THR A 142 17.79 12.31 5.67
C THR A 142 18.05 13.49 4.74
N ARG A 143 17.51 14.68 5.11
CA ARG A 143 17.68 15.90 4.33
C ARG A 143 19.12 16.42 4.34
N ALA A 144 19.79 16.29 5.47
CA ALA A 144 21.14 16.82 5.66
C ALA A 144 22.10 15.76 6.16
N TRP A 145 23.32 15.84 5.65
CA TRP A 145 24.45 15.05 6.14
C TRP A 145 24.81 15.52 7.57
N LYS A 146 24.87 14.61 8.53
CA LYS A 146 25.27 14.89 9.92
C LYS A 146 24.28 15.72 10.77
N GLY A 147 22.98 15.61 10.53
CA GLY A 147 21.96 16.03 11.49
C GLY A 147 21.03 17.19 11.07
N GLY A 148 21.53 18.25 10.42
CA GLY A 148 20.72 19.37 9.95
C GLY A 148 20.26 20.33 11.08
N GLN A 149 19.15 21.04 10.85
CA GLN A 149 18.61 22.08 11.73
C GLN A 149 18.17 21.55 13.10
N SER A 150 17.65 20.32 13.16
CA SER A 150 17.31 19.67 14.43
C SER A 150 18.50 19.53 15.35
N ARG A 151 19.67 19.19 14.80
CA ARG A 151 20.92 19.09 15.55
C ARG A 151 21.44 20.47 15.98
N GLU A 152 21.36 21.47 15.13
CA GLU A 152 21.74 22.83 15.46
C GLU A 152 20.91 23.39 16.61
N LYS A 153 19.59 23.14 16.58
CA LYS A 153 18.70 23.51 17.66
C LYS A 153 19.07 22.81 18.97
N TRP A 154 19.35 21.52 18.92
CA TRP A 154 19.79 20.76 20.09
C TRP A 154 21.09 21.32 20.72
N LEU A 155 22.02 21.74 19.85
CA LEU A 155 23.27 22.39 20.31
C LEU A 155 23.00 23.74 21.00
N LYS A 156 22.07 24.54 20.44
CA LYS A 156 21.66 25.84 21.00
C LYS A 156 20.91 25.68 22.34
N ASP A 157 20.11 24.64 22.48
CA ASP A 157 19.33 24.34 23.68
C ASP A 157 20.15 23.70 24.81
N GLY A 158 21.50 23.75 24.73
CA GLY A 158 22.41 23.27 25.77
C GLY A 158 22.60 21.76 25.83
N LYS A 159 22.33 21.04 24.74
CA LYS A 159 22.54 19.58 24.58
C LYS A 159 21.82 18.75 25.66
N PRO A 160 20.50 18.84 25.78
CA PRO A 160 19.75 18.02 26.74
C PRO A 160 20.05 16.53 26.55
N ALA A 161 20.10 15.79 27.65
CA ALA A 161 20.40 14.36 27.66
C ALA A 161 19.31 13.57 26.95
N SER A 162 19.69 12.51 26.23
CA SER A 162 18.79 11.59 25.53
C SER A 162 17.84 12.25 24.51
N PRO A 163 18.33 13.03 23.56
CA PRO A 163 17.49 13.78 22.62
C PRO A 163 16.68 12.89 21.68
N GLY A 164 17.16 11.68 21.40
CA GLY A 164 16.62 10.83 20.34
C GLY A 164 17.15 11.22 18.96
N ARG A 165 16.28 11.16 17.93
CA ARG A 165 16.67 11.51 16.56
C ARG A 165 16.97 13.01 16.44
N LEU A 166 18.12 13.33 15.87
CA LEU A 166 18.61 14.70 15.60
C LEU A 166 18.73 15.02 14.09
N ASN A 167 18.33 14.10 13.23
CA ASN A 167 18.37 14.30 11.77
C ASN A 167 17.02 14.84 11.28
N ASP A 168 17.08 15.79 10.34
CA ASP A 168 15.91 16.24 9.59
C ASP A 168 15.56 15.17 8.56
N LEU A 169 14.30 14.74 8.51
CA LEU A 169 13.83 13.75 7.57
C LEU A 169 13.10 14.41 6.40
N ARG A 170 13.22 13.75 5.25
CA ARG A 170 12.37 13.99 4.09
C ARG A 170 11.54 12.73 3.85
N HIS A 171 10.23 12.89 3.91
CA HIS A 171 9.27 11.88 3.53
C HIS A 171 8.85 12.10 2.08
N ILE A 172 8.91 11.05 1.27
CA ILE A 172 8.63 11.10 -0.16
C ILE A 172 7.37 10.28 -0.41
N VAL A 173 6.36 10.88 -1.03
CA VAL A 173 5.14 10.19 -1.41
C VAL A 173 5.24 9.80 -2.88
N TYR A 174 5.48 8.52 -3.17
CA TYR A 174 5.48 7.97 -4.52
C TYR A 174 4.06 7.64 -4.98
N LYS A 175 3.25 7.08 -4.08
CA LYS A 175 1.87 6.71 -4.35
C LYS A 175 1.05 6.78 -3.07
N SER A 176 -0.04 7.52 -3.08
CA SER A 176 -1.05 7.46 -2.02
C SER A 176 -1.96 6.24 -2.18
N ALA A 177 -2.59 5.79 -1.10
CA ALA A 177 -3.51 4.64 -1.11
C ALA A 177 -4.67 4.81 -2.09
N ASP A 178 -5.20 6.03 -2.22
CA ASP A 178 -6.35 6.36 -3.07
C ASP A 178 -5.98 6.58 -4.55
N ALA A 179 -4.70 6.83 -4.85
CA ALA A 179 -4.26 7.05 -6.21
C ALA A 179 -4.17 5.72 -6.97
N PRO A 180 -4.72 5.62 -8.19
CA PRO A 180 -4.58 4.42 -9.00
C PRO A 180 -3.12 4.26 -9.47
N TRP A 181 -2.64 3.02 -9.54
CA TRP A 181 -1.28 2.68 -10.00
C TRP A 181 -0.92 3.34 -11.33
N ARG A 182 -1.87 3.39 -12.26
CA ARG A 182 -1.64 3.97 -13.58
C ARG A 182 -1.17 5.42 -13.52
N ARG A 183 -1.66 6.22 -12.54
CA ARG A 183 -1.25 7.61 -12.33
C ARG A 183 0.11 7.68 -11.63
N ALA A 184 0.29 6.91 -10.58
CA ALA A 184 1.50 6.92 -9.74
C ALA A 184 2.70 6.18 -10.35
N ARG A 185 2.50 5.47 -11.46
CA ARG A 185 3.52 4.63 -12.09
C ARG A 185 4.77 5.40 -12.55
N ARG A 186 4.64 6.71 -12.82
CA ARG A 186 5.76 7.57 -13.27
C ARG A 186 6.63 8.01 -12.10
N ASN A 187 6.08 8.13 -10.93
CA ASN A 187 6.75 8.54 -9.69
C ASN A 187 7.58 7.38 -9.14
#